data_f5565a38a8734791c967a5f2a1f9dd10
#
_entry.id   f5565a38a8734791c967a5f2a1f9dd10
#
_cell.length_a   1.000
_cell.length_b   1.000
_cell.length_c   1.000
_cell.angle_alpha   90.00
_cell.angle_beta   90.00
_cell.angle_gamma   90.00
#
_symmetry.space_group_name_H-M   'P 1'
#
loop_
_entity.id
_entity.type
_entity.pdbx_description
1 polymer ?
#
loop_
_entity_poly.entity_id
_entity_poly.type
_entity_poly.pdbx_seq_one_letter_code
_entity_poly.pdbx_strand_id
1 'polypeptide(L)'
;MYKQDLEQTLLGIDEEAELEIGPRDDRPNVVLVGGSAFMLNDVTNRSVTHDIDVFEADRCLREIIARYPEVNGMAVAYCNQMPFNYEDRLIPLDIGARFIRYFTPSLEDLAVMKLYACRPNDIIDLHSQAFVDRLDWGLTRTAYIRRGRGAGVVRLGAELSRRWSAHTANTKRRCSVESDL
;
A
#
# COMPACT_ATOMS: atom_id res chain seq x y z
N MET A 1 8.00 -14.21 2.31
CA MET A 1 7.04 -14.25 3.45
C MET A 1 5.65 -14.37 2.87
N TYR A 2 4.83 -15.28 3.37
CA TYR A 2 3.39 -15.33 3.12
C TYR A 2 2.66 -14.28 3.98
N LYS A 3 1.36 -14.02 3.69
CA LYS A 3 0.58 -13.06 4.47
C LYS A 3 0.56 -13.40 5.97
N GLN A 4 0.41 -14.66 6.31
CA GLN A 4 0.43 -15.11 7.72
C GLN A 4 1.76 -14.82 8.41
N ASP A 5 2.89 -15.00 7.71
CA ASP A 5 4.20 -14.68 8.27
C ASP A 5 4.34 -13.16 8.51
N LEU A 6 3.81 -12.32 7.58
CA LEU A 6 3.77 -10.86 7.75
C LEU A 6 3.00 -10.47 9.02
N GLU A 7 1.80 -11.02 9.16
CA GLU A 7 0.95 -10.75 10.33
C GLU A 7 1.63 -11.20 11.62
N GLN A 8 2.25 -12.38 11.64
CA GLN A 8 2.99 -12.89 12.81
C GLN A 8 4.19 -12.00 13.16
N THR A 9 4.97 -11.54 12.17
CA THR A 9 6.08 -10.63 12.42
C THR A 9 5.58 -9.30 13.02
N LEU A 10 4.52 -8.73 12.47
CA LEU A 10 3.94 -7.47 12.97
C LEU A 10 3.37 -7.62 14.39
N LEU A 11 2.74 -8.77 14.69
CA LEU A 11 2.27 -9.08 16.04
C LEU A 11 3.44 -9.30 17.03
N GLY A 12 4.53 -9.94 16.61
CA GLY A 12 5.74 -10.06 17.41
C GLY A 12 6.33 -8.71 17.78
N ILE A 13 6.37 -7.76 16.82
CA ILE A 13 6.79 -6.37 17.08
C ILE A 13 5.84 -5.67 18.06
N ASP A 14 4.52 -5.91 17.93
CA ASP A 14 3.50 -5.35 18.82
C ASP A 14 3.70 -5.82 20.28
N GLU A 15 3.89 -7.12 20.48
CA GLU A 15 4.12 -7.72 21.81
C GLU A 15 5.43 -7.24 22.44
N GLU A 16 6.51 -7.20 21.67
CA GLU A 16 7.82 -6.71 22.16
C GLU A 16 7.74 -5.22 22.52
N ALA A 17 7.05 -4.42 21.72
CA ALA A 17 6.85 -3.00 21.99
C ALA A 17 6.00 -2.77 23.25
N GLU A 18 4.93 -3.55 23.45
CA GLU A 18 4.11 -3.49 24.66
C GLU A 18 4.95 -3.78 25.92
N LEU A 19 5.84 -4.78 25.85
CA LEU A 19 6.71 -5.17 26.96
C LEU A 19 7.80 -4.14 27.28
N GLU A 20 8.45 -3.59 26.26
CA GLU A 20 9.60 -2.69 26.47
C GLU A 20 9.19 -1.24 26.75
N ILE A 21 8.14 -0.76 26.08
CA ILE A 21 7.71 0.64 26.21
C ILE A 21 6.75 0.80 27.40
N GLY A 22 5.95 -0.22 27.69
CA GLY A 22 4.95 -0.22 28.74
C GLY A 22 3.70 0.60 28.41
N PRO A 23 2.76 0.73 29.38
CA PRO A 23 1.47 1.37 29.17
C PRO A 23 1.61 2.83 28.69
N ARG A 24 0.79 3.22 27.71
CA ARG A 24 0.74 4.55 27.13
C ARG A 24 -0.70 5.00 26.91
N ASP A 25 -0.94 6.31 26.98
CA ASP A 25 -2.23 6.91 26.65
C ASP A 25 -2.51 6.85 25.13
N ASP A 26 -1.44 7.07 24.33
CA ASP A 26 -1.51 7.01 22.86
C ASP A 26 -0.78 5.79 22.32
N ARG A 27 -1.47 5.01 21.48
CA ARG A 27 -0.87 3.89 20.75
C ARG A 27 0.06 4.42 19.65
N PRO A 28 1.31 3.91 19.58
CA PRO A 28 2.23 4.31 18.53
C PRO A 28 1.77 3.84 17.14
N ASN A 29 2.19 4.56 16.10
CA ASN A 29 1.78 4.34 14.73
C ASN A 29 2.92 3.78 13.89
N VAL A 30 2.56 2.91 12.94
CA VAL A 30 3.45 2.39 11.89
C VAL A 30 2.71 2.45 10.56
N VAL A 31 3.35 3.02 9.54
CA VAL A 31 2.83 3.08 8.17
C VAL A 31 3.63 2.11 7.29
N LEU A 32 2.93 1.13 6.73
CA LEU A 32 3.48 0.10 5.85
C LEU A 32 3.23 0.46 4.38
N VAL A 33 4.20 0.15 3.52
CA VAL A 33 4.10 0.37 2.08
C VAL A 33 4.56 -0.87 1.30
N GLY A 34 4.81 -0.73 0.02
CA GLY A 34 5.41 -1.78 -0.79
C GLY A 34 4.53 -3.00 -1.00
N GLY A 35 5.15 -4.16 -1.21
CA GLY A 35 4.47 -5.43 -1.46
C GLY A 35 3.69 -5.94 -0.26
N SER A 36 4.20 -5.71 0.95
CA SER A 36 3.54 -6.08 2.21
C SER A 36 2.20 -5.36 2.38
N ALA A 37 2.14 -4.05 2.06
CA ALA A 37 0.89 -3.29 2.11
C ALA A 37 -0.16 -3.83 1.14
N PHE A 38 0.23 -4.24 -0.08
CA PHE A 38 -0.68 -4.86 -1.05
C PHE A 38 -1.22 -6.20 -0.56
N MET A 39 -0.38 -7.03 0.06
CA MET A 39 -0.79 -8.34 0.62
C MET A 39 -1.73 -8.18 1.80
N LEU A 40 -1.43 -7.26 2.73
CA LEU A 40 -2.25 -7.02 3.92
C LEU A 40 -3.64 -6.43 3.56
N ASN A 41 -3.73 -5.66 2.48
CA ASN A 41 -5.00 -5.15 1.96
C ASN A 41 -5.76 -6.15 1.06
N ASP A 42 -5.23 -7.35 0.81
CA ASP A 42 -5.83 -8.36 -0.08
C ASP A 42 -6.05 -7.85 -1.52
N VAL A 43 -5.11 -7.08 -2.05
CA VAL A 43 -5.22 -6.45 -3.38
C VAL A 43 -4.16 -6.91 -4.37
N THR A 44 -3.42 -7.97 -4.06
CA THR A 44 -2.41 -8.54 -4.95
C THR A 44 -2.66 -10.02 -5.21
N ASN A 45 -2.29 -10.48 -6.40
CA ASN A 45 -2.28 -11.91 -6.75
C ASN A 45 -0.97 -12.60 -6.30
N ARG A 46 -0.01 -11.86 -5.75
CA ARG A 46 1.22 -12.44 -5.22
C ARG A 46 0.94 -13.13 -3.89
N SER A 47 1.48 -14.32 -3.74
CA SER A 47 1.39 -15.08 -2.49
C SER A 47 2.54 -14.78 -1.52
N VAL A 48 3.62 -14.13 -1.98
CA VAL A 48 4.82 -13.87 -1.17
C VAL A 48 5.39 -12.46 -1.42
N THR A 49 5.96 -11.87 -0.38
CA THR A 49 6.85 -10.71 -0.47
C THR A 49 8.22 -11.05 0.15
N HIS A 50 9.23 -10.25 -0.12
CA HIS A 50 10.58 -10.43 0.44
C HIS A 50 10.72 -9.83 1.82
N ASP A 51 10.12 -8.66 2.03
CA ASP A 51 10.29 -7.81 3.19
C ASP A 51 8.99 -7.10 3.58
N ILE A 52 9.02 -6.48 4.75
CA ILE A 52 7.99 -5.56 5.25
C ILE A 52 8.57 -4.15 5.14
N ASP A 53 8.08 -3.37 4.18
CA ASP A 53 8.51 -2.00 4.00
C ASP A 53 7.80 -1.07 4.99
N VAL A 54 8.52 -0.56 5.99
CA VAL A 54 8.06 0.47 6.93
C VAL A 54 8.44 1.84 6.37
N PHE A 55 7.44 2.63 6.00
CA PHE A 55 7.62 4.00 5.51
C PHE A 55 7.82 4.98 6.66
N GLU A 56 7.01 4.87 7.68
CA GLU A 56 7.05 5.70 8.87
C GLU A 56 6.73 4.87 10.11
N ALA A 57 7.42 5.16 11.20
CA ALA A 57 7.14 4.61 12.51
C ALA A 57 7.45 5.64 13.59
N ASP A 58 6.66 5.63 14.64
CA ASP A 58 6.90 6.45 15.82
C ASP A 58 8.30 6.18 16.39
N ARG A 59 8.93 7.24 16.88
CA ARG A 59 10.33 7.21 17.29
C ARG A 59 10.64 6.10 18.31
N CYS A 60 9.70 5.83 19.21
CA CYS A 60 9.85 4.81 20.26
C CYS A 60 9.92 3.38 19.70
N LEU A 61 9.46 3.13 18.48
CA LEU A 61 9.45 1.81 17.86
C LEU A 61 10.70 1.50 17.02
N ARG A 62 11.52 2.50 16.69
CA ARG A 62 12.60 2.36 15.70
C ARG A 62 13.64 1.32 16.09
N GLU A 63 14.02 1.27 17.37
CA GLU A 63 15.01 0.32 17.86
C GLU A 63 14.45 -1.10 17.88
N ILE A 64 13.18 -1.26 18.22
CA ILE A 64 12.49 -2.56 18.22
C ILE A 64 12.38 -3.08 16.79
N ILE A 65 11.84 -2.27 15.88
CA ILE A 65 11.69 -2.60 14.44
C ILE A 65 13.04 -2.99 13.82
N ALA A 66 14.13 -2.31 14.17
CA ALA A 66 15.46 -2.59 13.64
C ALA A 66 16.03 -3.97 14.03
N ARG A 67 15.44 -4.67 14.99
CA ARG A 67 15.84 -6.04 15.39
C ARG A 67 15.27 -7.11 14.46
N TYR A 68 14.28 -6.77 13.65
CA TYR A 68 13.60 -7.68 12.73
C TYR A 68 14.24 -7.57 11.32
N PRO A 69 15.07 -8.54 10.91
CA PRO A 69 15.81 -8.45 9.65
C PRO A 69 14.91 -8.48 8.40
N GLU A 70 13.69 -9.01 8.54
CA GLU A 70 12.67 -9.00 7.49
C GLU A 70 11.96 -7.67 7.32
N VAL A 71 12.21 -6.70 8.24
CA VAL A 71 11.61 -5.36 8.18
C VAL A 71 12.59 -4.36 7.60
N ASN A 72 12.20 -3.77 6.48
CA ASN A 72 12.95 -2.68 5.85
C ASN A 72 12.50 -1.33 6.43
N GLY A 73 13.19 -0.84 7.45
CA GLY A 73 12.94 0.47 8.04
C GLY A 73 13.44 1.67 7.22
N MET A 74 14.04 1.43 6.05
CA MET A 74 14.62 2.46 5.17
C MET A 74 13.66 2.90 4.05
N ALA A 75 12.38 2.51 4.12
CA ALA A 75 11.39 2.90 3.10
C ALA A 75 11.16 4.42 3.01
N VAL A 76 11.69 5.20 3.97
CA VAL A 76 11.83 6.67 3.86
C VAL A 76 12.60 7.09 2.59
N ALA A 77 13.44 6.23 2.01
CA ALA A 77 14.05 6.49 0.71
C ALA A 77 13.01 6.68 -0.42
N TYR A 78 11.79 6.21 -0.21
CA TYR A 78 10.66 6.38 -1.14
C TYR A 78 9.81 7.63 -0.86
N CYS A 79 10.22 8.51 0.06
CA CYS A 79 9.48 9.74 0.39
C CYS A 79 9.17 10.60 -0.85
N ASN A 80 10.04 10.58 -1.85
CA ASN A 80 9.82 11.24 -3.13
C ASN A 80 8.74 10.58 -4.00
N GLN A 81 8.24 9.41 -3.63
CA GLN A 81 7.20 8.67 -4.36
C GLN A 81 5.85 8.76 -3.64
N MET A 82 5.83 9.14 -2.37
CA MET A 82 4.62 9.29 -1.58
C MET A 82 3.86 10.57 -2.00
N PRO A 83 2.56 10.49 -2.30
CA PRO A 83 1.72 11.65 -2.55
C PRO A 83 1.64 12.61 -1.35
N PHE A 84 1.36 13.87 -1.63
CA PHE A 84 1.21 14.90 -0.60
C PHE A 84 -0.03 14.64 0.26
N ASN A 85 0.05 14.92 1.56
CA ASN A 85 -1.03 14.73 2.53
C ASN A 85 -1.57 13.27 2.54
N TYR A 86 -0.69 12.28 2.37
CA TYR A 86 -1.08 10.86 2.46
C TYR A 86 -1.60 10.52 3.86
N GLU A 87 -1.18 11.25 4.88
CA GLU A 87 -1.57 11.06 6.27
C GLU A 87 -3.09 11.20 6.45
N ASP A 88 -3.74 12.06 5.65
CA ASP A 88 -5.19 12.26 5.66
C ASP A 88 -5.97 11.06 5.07
N ARG A 89 -5.27 10.12 4.44
CA ARG A 89 -5.84 8.99 3.70
C ARG A 89 -5.28 7.63 4.13
N LEU A 90 -4.76 7.56 5.35
CA LEU A 90 -4.28 6.32 5.92
C LEU A 90 -5.43 5.35 6.16
N ILE A 91 -5.23 4.10 5.77
CA ILE A 91 -6.15 2.98 5.99
C ILE A 91 -5.63 2.17 7.16
N PRO A 92 -6.40 2.02 8.25
CA PRO A 92 -6.01 1.17 9.36
C PRO A 92 -6.02 -0.30 8.95
N LEU A 93 -5.01 -1.05 9.41
CA LEU A 93 -4.93 -2.50 9.27
C LEU A 93 -5.40 -3.18 10.54
N ASP A 94 -6.42 -4.03 10.41
CA ASP A 94 -6.89 -4.88 11.52
C ASP A 94 -6.19 -6.25 11.45
N ILE A 95 -5.02 -6.33 12.09
CA ILE A 95 -4.23 -7.57 12.20
C ILE A 95 -4.26 -8.14 13.63
N GLY A 96 -5.12 -7.61 14.50
CA GLY A 96 -5.22 -8.03 15.90
C GLY A 96 -4.17 -7.42 16.84
N ALA A 97 -3.35 -6.46 16.40
CA ALA A 97 -2.39 -5.75 17.22
C ALA A 97 -3.08 -4.90 18.29
N ARG A 98 -2.53 -4.89 19.52
CA ARG A 98 -3.12 -4.22 20.68
C ARG A 98 -2.41 -2.94 21.07
N PHE A 99 -1.10 -2.91 20.94
CA PHE A 99 -0.24 -1.81 21.35
C PHE A 99 0.05 -0.84 20.19
N ILE A 100 0.41 -1.35 19.01
CA ILE A 100 0.71 -0.56 17.81
C ILE A 100 -0.54 -0.40 16.94
N ARG A 101 -0.70 0.76 16.31
CA ARG A 101 -1.64 0.96 15.21
C ARG A 101 -0.90 0.88 13.89
N TYR A 102 -1.23 -0.13 13.08
CA TYR A 102 -0.67 -0.30 11.76
C TYR A 102 -1.59 0.33 10.71
N PHE A 103 -0.98 1.02 9.75
CA PHE A 103 -1.67 1.68 8.65
C PHE A 103 -0.99 1.36 7.32
N THR A 104 -1.75 1.54 6.25
CA THR A 104 -1.21 1.70 4.89
C THR A 104 -1.71 3.01 4.32
N PRO A 105 -0.99 3.63 3.36
CA PRO A 105 -1.56 4.67 2.52
C PRO A 105 -2.80 4.16 1.78
N SER A 106 -3.64 5.06 1.27
CA SER A 106 -4.77 4.67 0.42
C SER A 106 -4.30 3.86 -0.79
N LEU A 107 -5.20 3.09 -1.41
CA LEU A 107 -4.86 2.30 -2.60
C LEU A 107 -4.37 3.19 -3.75
N GLU A 108 -4.92 4.41 -3.86
CA GLU A 108 -4.53 5.43 -4.84
C GLU A 108 -3.10 5.91 -4.60
N ASP A 109 -2.72 6.16 -3.35
CA ASP A 109 -1.38 6.57 -2.98
C ASP A 109 -0.37 5.44 -3.22
N LEU A 110 -0.73 4.21 -2.86
CA LEU A 110 0.07 3.02 -3.17
C LEU A 110 0.24 2.81 -4.68
N ALA A 111 -0.82 3.06 -5.48
CA ALA A 111 -0.74 3.03 -6.94
C ALA A 111 0.27 4.04 -7.47
N VAL A 112 0.22 5.28 -6.97
CA VAL A 112 1.16 6.33 -7.37
C VAL A 112 2.59 5.94 -7.03
N MET A 113 2.86 5.42 -5.83
CA MET A 113 4.19 4.96 -5.43
C MET A 113 4.72 3.88 -6.38
N LYS A 114 3.91 2.89 -6.72
CA LYS A 114 4.29 1.81 -7.64
C LYS A 114 4.49 2.30 -9.07
N LEU A 115 3.69 3.25 -9.54
CA LEU A 115 3.87 3.89 -10.85
C LEU A 115 5.21 4.64 -10.95
N TYR A 116 5.65 5.27 -9.86
CA TYR A 116 6.94 5.94 -9.82
C TYR A 116 8.11 4.95 -9.74
N ALA A 117 7.99 3.89 -8.95
CA ALA A 117 9.03 2.86 -8.82
C ALA A 117 9.20 2.04 -10.10
N CYS A 118 8.09 1.72 -10.77
CA CYS A 118 8.02 1.07 -12.09
C CYS A 118 8.87 -0.22 -12.23
N ARG A 119 9.02 -0.97 -11.13
CA ARG A 119 9.72 -2.26 -11.12
C ARG A 119 8.82 -3.37 -11.68
N PRO A 120 9.36 -4.50 -12.17
CA PRO A 120 8.54 -5.61 -12.69
C PRO A 120 7.44 -6.07 -11.73
N ASN A 121 7.75 -6.20 -10.44
CA ASN A 121 6.76 -6.59 -9.43
C ASN A 121 5.70 -5.52 -9.19
N ASP A 122 6.05 -4.23 -9.32
CA ASP A 122 5.10 -3.14 -9.17
C ASP A 122 4.05 -3.16 -10.29
N ILE A 123 4.49 -3.51 -11.50
CA ILE A 123 3.59 -3.67 -12.64
C ILE A 123 2.63 -4.85 -12.44
N ILE A 124 3.11 -5.97 -11.88
CA ILE A 124 2.27 -7.14 -11.56
C ILE A 124 1.19 -6.75 -10.55
N ASP A 125 1.57 -6.05 -9.47
CA ASP A 125 0.63 -5.60 -8.44
C ASP A 125 -0.43 -4.64 -9.01
N LEU A 126 -0.02 -3.67 -9.85
CA LEU A 126 -0.93 -2.73 -10.50
C LEU A 126 -1.90 -3.38 -11.49
N HIS A 127 -1.61 -4.59 -11.98
CA HIS A 127 -2.49 -5.36 -12.85
C HIS A 127 -3.34 -6.39 -12.10
N SER A 128 -3.21 -6.47 -10.78
CA SER A 128 -4.08 -7.33 -9.97
C SER A 128 -5.54 -6.89 -10.12
N GLN A 129 -6.44 -7.82 -10.48
CA GLN A 129 -7.85 -7.51 -10.64
C GLN A 129 -8.46 -6.99 -9.33
N ALA A 130 -8.12 -7.60 -8.20
CA ALA A 130 -8.60 -7.18 -6.88
C ALA A 130 -8.18 -5.74 -6.53
N PHE A 131 -7.02 -5.28 -7.03
CA PHE A 131 -6.56 -3.92 -6.88
C PHE A 131 -7.32 -2.96 -7.79
N VAL A 132 -7.41 -3.30 -9.08
CA VAL A 132 -8.06 -2.49 -10.13
C VAL A 132 -9.53 -2.22 -9.78
N ASP A 133 -10.23 -3.22 -9.25
CA ASP A 133 -11.67 -3.13 -8.92
C ASP A 133 -11.94 -2.22 -7.71
N ARG A 134 -10.96 -2.04 -6.81
CA ARG A 134 -11.08 -1.23 -5.60
C ARG A 134 -10.51 0.19 -5.73
N LEU A 135 -9.82 0.48 -6.83
CA LEU A 135 -9.10 1.75 -7.03
C LEU A 135 -10.04 2.84 -7.56
N ASP A 136 -10.05 4.01 -6.91
CA ASP A 136 -10.63 5.22 -7.51
C ASP A 136 -9.63 5.86 -8.49
N TRP A 137 -9.87 5.61 -9.77
CA TRP A 137 -9.01 6.09 -10.85
C TRP A 137 -9.03 7.62 -11.02
N GLY A 138 -10.11 8.29 -10.64
CA GLY A 138 -10.20 9.75 -10.66
C GLY A 138 -9.25 10.38 -9.66
N LEU A 139 -9.24 9.84 -8.44
CA LEU A 139 -8.33 10.27 -7.36
C LEU A 139 -6.87 9.93 -7.70
N THR A 140 -6.61 8.71 -8.17
CA THR A 140 -5.27 8.27 -8.58
C THR A 140 -4.68 9.18 -9.65
N ARG A 141 -5.43 9.51 -10.68
CA ARG A 141 -5.01 10.41 -11.75
C ARG A 141 -4.68 11.80 -11.20
N THR A 142 -5.50 12.31 -10.29
CA THR A 142 -5.32 13.64 -9.70
C THR A 142 -4.08 13.68 -8.83
N ALA A 143 -3.86 12.69 -7.97
CA ALA A 143 -2.68 12.58 -7.11
C ALA A 143 -1.39 12.48 -7.96
N TYR A 144 -1.44 11.69 -9.03
CA TYR A 144 -0.34 11.51 -9.96
C TYR A 144 0.03 12.80 -10.71
N ILE A 145 -0.94 13.54 -11.25
CA ILE A 145 -0.71 14.80 -11.98
C ILE A 145 -0.12 15.89 -11.06
N ARG A 146 -0.58 15.94 -9.81
CA ARG A 146 -0.09 16.94 -8.84
C ARG A 146 1.38 16.74 -8.48
N ARG A 147 1.91 15.52 -8.57
CA ARG A 147 3.28 15.25 -8.11
C ARG A 147 4.38 15.44 -9.16
N GLY A 148 4.08 15.57 -10.43
CA GLY A 148 5.16 15.94 -11.32
C GLY A 148 5.24 15.30 -12.70
N ARG A 149 5.84 16.05 -13.58
CA ARG A 149 5.93 15.86 -15.02
C ARG A 149 7.24 15.15 -15.38
N GLY A 150 7.32 13.84 -15.16
CA GLY A 150 8.39 13.03 -15.71
C GLY A 150 7.93 12.32 -17.00
N ALA A 151 8.64 12.47 -18.11
CA ALA A 151 8.22 11.97 -19.43
C ALA A 151 8.01 10.44 -19.51
N GLY A 152 8.72 9.63 -18.68
CA GLY A 152 8.54 8.16 -18.62
C GLY A 152 7.23 7.75 -17.95
N VAL A 153 6.81 8.51 -16.99
CA VAL A 153 5.64 8.34 -16.15
C VAL A 153 4.35 8.65 -16.93
N VAL A 154 4.42 9.60 -17.88
CA VAL A 154 3.30 9.95 -18.76
C VAL A 154 2.93 8.80 -19.71
N ARG A 155 3.88 7.98 -20.15
CA ARG A 155 3.60 6.83 -21.02
C ARG A 155 2.84 5.73 -20.30
N LEU A 156 3.23 5.38 -19.08
CA LEU A 156 2.57 4.33 -18.31
C LEU A 156 1.17 4.77 -17.84
N GLY A 157 1.03 6.03 -17.40
CA GLY A 157 -0.28 6.61 -17.08
C GLY A 157 -1.24 6.65 -18.28
N ALA A 158 -0.73 6.89 -19.50
CA ALA A 158 -1.52 6.83 -20.72
C ALA A 158 -1.90 5.39 -21.11
N GLU A 159 -1.05 4.41 -20.83
CA GLU A 159 -1.33 2.98 -21.04
C GLU A 159 -2.39 2.46 -20.07
N LEU A 160 -2.25 2.77 -18.78
CA LEU A 160 -3.23 2.45 -17.76
C LEU A 160 -4.57 3.16 -18.00
N SER A 161 -4.55 4.42 -18.45
CA SER A 161 -5.76 5.17 -18.83
C SER A 161 -6.48 4.55 -20.03
N ARG A 162 -5.75 4.00 -21.01
CA ARG A 162 -6.34 3.29 -22.17
C ARG A 162 -6.95 1.95 -21.77
N ARG A 163 -6.28 1.18 -20.91
CA ARG A 163 -6.82 -0.09 -20.38
C ARG A 163 -8.03 0.15 -19.49
N TRP A 164 -8.02 1.22 -18.72
CA TRP A 164 -9.17 1.62 -17.92
C TRP A 164 -10.37 2.02 -18.76
N SER A 165 -10.18 2.80 -19.82
CA SER A 165 -11.28 3.13 -20.75
C SER A 165 -11.88 1.87 -21.39
N ALA A 166 -11.06 0.85 -21.65
CA ALA A 166 -11.53 -0.44 -22.15
C ALA A 166 -12.28 -1.24 -21.08
N HIS A 167 -11.81 -1.19 -19.80
CA HIS A 167 -12.45 -1.91 -18.70
C HIS A 167 -13.80 -1.31 -18.32
N THR A 168 -13.90 0.02 -18.21
CA THR A 168 -15.18 0.72 -17.95
C THR A 168 -16.18 0.56 -19.07
N ALA A 169 -15.73 0.50 -20.34
CA ALA A 169 -16.60 0.20 -21.46
C ALA A 169 -17.14 -1.25 -21.40
N ASN A 170 -16.33 -2.20 -20.93
CA ASN A 170 -16.73 -3.61 -20.79
C ASN A 170 -17.68 -3.82 -19.60
N THR A 171 -17.46 -3.13 -18.49
CA THR A 171 -18.33 -3.16 -17.30
C THR A 171 -19.70 -2.55 -17.60
N LYS A 172 -19.74 -1.42 -18.32
CA LYS A 172 -21.01 -0.81 -18.79
C LYS A 172 -21.80 -1.72 -19.74
N ARG A 173 -21.12 -2.49 -20.60
CA ARG A 173 -21.80 -3.47 -21.46
C ARG A 173 -22.37 -4.66 -20.67
N ARG A 174 -21.71 -5.11 -19.60
CA ARG A 174 -22.26 -6.17 -18.74
C ARG A 174 -23.49 -5.71 -17.97
N CYS A 175 -23.49 -4.51 -17.39
CA CYS A 175 -24.65 -3.95 -16.71
C CYS A 175 -25.85 -3.69 -17.64
N SER A 176 -25.65 -3.39 -18.93
CA SER A 176 -26.75 -3.20 -19.87
C SER A 176 -27.37 -4.51 -20.40
N VAL A 177 -26.64 -5.64 -20.29
CA VAL A 177 -27.19 -6.95 -20.70
C VAL A 177 -27.99 -7.60 -19.56
N GLU A 178 -27.70 -7.26 -18.30
CA GLU A 178 -28.46 -7.76 -17.13
C GLU A 178 -29.75 -6.97 -16.86
N SER A 179 -29.97 -5.82 -17.49
CA SER A 179 -31.20 -5.03 -17.38
C SER A 179 -32.27 -5.38 -18.43
N ASP A 180 -31.94 -6.24 -19.39
CA ASP A 180 -32.86 -6.67 -20.47
C ASP A 180 -33.33 -8.13 -20.33
N LEU A 181 -33.19 -8.73 -19.14
CA LEU A 181 -33.75 -10.03 -18.74
C LEU A 181 -34.69 -9.86 -17.55
#